data_1e9c18405f31977fe6ef0789f245ef3a
#
_entry.id   1e9c18405f31977fe6ef0789f245ef3a
#
_cell.length_a   1.000
_cell.length_b   1.000
_cell.length_c   1.000
_cell.angle_alpha   90.00
_cell.angle_beta   90.00
_cell.angle_gamma   90.00
#
_symmetry.space_group_name_H-M   'P 1'
#
loop_
_entity.id
_entity.type
_entity.pdbx_description
1 polymer ?
#
loop_
_entity_poly.entity_id
_entity_poly.type
_entity_poly.pdbx_seq_one_letter_code
_entity_poly.pdbx_strand_id
1 'polypeptide(L)'
;MIGDIMSVSRLRMATAGQGVSTLVAFFDCPLECKYCINNSCHDTNNGFSGVPRAAYKPKELLEVLKKDEIYYLMTGGGVVFGGGEPLLQSAFIHEVCQLMNPRWVKRVETSLNVPWRCVEPLLKDIDEWIIDIKDMDGFIYKEYTGVNNEKVMQNLFRIKDTVPADRLHIRTPNIPGFNTKEDVAKSVKWIKDVLGVEAEVFDYYALPHTVKAPDWRHDGEYEE
;
A
#
# COMPACT_ATOMS: atom_id res chain seq x y z
N MET A 1 -0.56 13.16 -18.99
CA MET A 1 0.21 12.05 -18.41
C MET A 1 -0.56 10.75 -18.59
N ILE A 2 0.09 9.59 -18.53
CA ILE A 2 -0.55 8.28 -18.67
C ILE A 2 -0.22 7.48 -17.42
N GLY A 3 -1.24 6.85 -16.81
CA GLY A 3 -1.08 5.92 -15.71
C GLY A 3 -1.03 4.49 -16.18
N ASP A 4 -0.11 3.71 -15.63
CA ASP A 4 0.07 2.29 -15.93
C ASP A 4 -0.66 1.45 -14.86
N ILE A 5 -1.87 1.00 -15.21
CA ILE A 5 -2.82 0.41 -14.27
C ILE A 5 -2.93 -1.10 -14.50
N MET A 6 -2.71 -1.86 -13.44
CA MET A 6 -2.81 -3.32 -13.41
C MET A 6 -4.29 -3.75 -13.38
N SER A 7 -5.09 -3.11 -12.52
CA SER A 7 -6.51 -3.41 -12.42
C SER A 7 -7.30 -2.28 -11.76
N VAL A 8 -8.61 -2.26 -12.01
CA VAL A 8 -9.58 -1.41 -11.30
C VAL A 8 -10.62 -2.35 -10.66
N SER A 9 -10.50 -2.53 -9.33
CA SER A 9 -11.40 -3.39 -8.55
C SER A 9 -12.47 -2.54 -7.89
N ARG A 10 -13.69 -2.63 -8.42
CA ARG A 10 -14.83 -1.79 -8.02
C ARG A 10 -15.62 -2.38 -6.86
N LEU A 11 -16.36 -1.52 -6.15
CA LEU A 11 -17.34 -1.87 -5.10
C LEU A 11 -16.74 -2.73 -3.98
N ARG A 12 -15.54 -2.39 -3.53
CA ARG A 12 -14.91 -3.04 -2.36
C ARG A 12 -15.51 -2.51 -1.07
N MET A 13 -15.77 -3.40 -0.12
CA MET A 13 -16.32 -3.06 1.18
C MET A 13 -15.34 -3.44 2.28
N ALA A 14 -15.10 -2.51 3.20
CA ALA A 14 -14.32 -2.72 4.43
C ALA A 14 -12.89 -3.27 4.24
N THR A 15 -12.26 -3.07 3.08
CA THR A 15 -10.91 -3.56 2.78
C THR A 15 -9.84 -2.48 2.86
N ALA A 16 -10.25 -1.21 2.81
CA ALA A 16 -9.32 -0.09 2.84
C ALA A 16 -10.05 1.16 3.37
N GLY A 17 -10.30 1.19 4.69
CA GLY A 17 -11.03 2.26 5.35
C GLY A 17 -12.55 2.14 5.25
N GLN A 18 -13.26 3.20 5.65
CA GLN A 18 -14.72 3.22 5.74
C GLN A 18 -15.38 3.38 4.37
N GLY A 19 -16.57 2.81 4.23
CA GLY A 19 -17.44 2.96 3.06
C GLY A 19 -17.06 2.05 1.89
N VAL A 20 -17.80 2.21 0.79
CA VAL A 20 -17.54 1.50 -0.46
C VAL A 20 -16.42 2.20 -1.21
N SER A 21 -15.44 1.44 -1.69
CA SER A 21 -14.30 1.99 -2.41
C SER A 21 -14.02 1.26 -3.73
N THR A 22 -13.29 1.95 -4.62
CA THR A 22 -12.71 1.36 -5.82
C THR A 22 -11.19 1.39 -5.67
N LEU A 23 -10.53 0.22 -5.75
CA LEU A 23 -9.08 0.12 -5.79
C LEU A 23 -8.60 0.30 -7.24
N VAL A 24 -7.71 1.26 -7.43
CA VAL A 24 -6.88 1.43 -8.63
C VAL A 24 -5.52 0.83 -8.32
N ALA A 25 -5.23 -0.34 -8.86
CA ALA A 25 -3.98 -1.04 -8.63
C ALA A 25 -2.99 -0.70 -9.74
N PHE A 26 -1.80 -0.24 -9.36
CA PHE A 26 -0.73 0.16 -10.26
C PHE A 26 0.29 -0.96 -10.47
N PHE A 27 0.95 -0.92 -11.63
CA PHE A 27 2.16 -1.67 -11.86
C PHE A 27 3.35 -1.02 -11.17
N ASP A 28 4.45 -1.76 -11.13
CA ASP A 28 5.75 -1.45 -10.55
C ASP A 28 5.73 -1.32 -9.01
N CYS A 29 6.74 -1.91 -8.39
CA CYS A 29 6.98 -1.84 -6.96
C CYS A 29 8.49 -1.88 -6.69
N PRO A 30 9.03 -1.09 -5.77
CA PRO A 30 10.44 -1.16 -5.40
C PRO A 30 10.76 -2.34 -4.47
N LEU A 31 9.75 -3.04 -3.97
CA LEU A 31 9.88 -4.19 -3.07
C LEU A 31 9.65 -5.50 -3.83
N GLU A 32 10.35 -6.57 -3.41
CA GLU A 32 10.18 -7.94 -3.88
C GLU A 32 9.68 -8.86 -2.76
N CYS A 33 8.58 -8.45 -2.12
CA CYS A 33 8.01 -9.16 -0.95
C CYS A 33 7.74 -10.63 -1.26
N LYS A 34 8.23 -11.54 -0.40
CA LYS A 34 8.16 -12.99 -0.62
C LYS A 34 6.74 -13.55 -0.70
N TYR A 35 5.78 -12.93 0.00
CA TYR A 35 4.36 -13.30 -0.01
C TYR A 35 3.49 -12.25 -0.69
N CYS A 36 4.01 -11.60 -1.75
CA CYS A 36 3.27 -10.55 -2.44
C CYS A 36 2.05 -11.12 -3.19
N ILE A 37 0.85 -10.70 -2.79
CA ILE A 37 -0.40 -11.07 -3.48
C ILE A 37 -0.54 -10.38 -4.84
N ASN A 38 0.17 -9.26 -5.04
CA ASN A 38 0.20 -8.47 -6.26
C ASN A 38 1.49 -8.69 -7.05
N ASN A 39 2.10 -9.88 -6.98
CA ASN A 39 3.41 -10.15 -7.59
C ASN A 39 3.44 -9.87 -9.11
N SER A 40 2.29 -9.94 -9.78
CA SER A 40 2.12 -9.54 -11.18
C SER A 40 2.41 -8.05 -11.45
N CYS A 41 2.51 -7.22 -10.40
CA CYS A 41 2.91 -5.81 -10.57
C CYS A 41 4.34 -5.65 -11.12
N HIS A 42 5.20 -6.68 -10.99
CA HIS A 42 6.56 -6.71 -11.52
C HIS A 42 6.65 -7.18 -12.98
N ASP A 43 5.53 -7.56 -13.59
CA ASP A 43 5.54 -8.04 -14.96
C ASP A 43 5.78 -6.89 -15.95
N THR A 44 7.03 -6.77 -16.39
CA THR A 44 7.46 -5.77 -17.37
C THR A 44 7.17 -6.18 -18.82
N ASN A 45 6.85 -7.46 -19.05
CA ASN A 45 6.61 -8.02 -20.38
C ASN A 45 5.10 -8.23 -20.58
N ASN A 46 4.47 -7.36 -21.36
CA ASN A 46 3.06 -7.43 -21.79
C ASN A 46 2.50 -8.85 -21.89
N GLY A 47 2.13 -9.48 -20.76
CA GLY A 47 1.34 -10.70 -20.77
C GLY A 47 1.99 -12.00 -20.31
N PHE A 48 3.19 -12.01 -19.70
CA PHE A 48 3.72 -13.27 -19.14
C PHE A 48 2.88 -13.75 -17.94
N SER A 49 2.33 -12.82 -17.14
CA SER A 49 1.37 -13.11 -16.05
C SER A 49 -0.10 -13.18 -16.51
N GLY A 50 -0.37 -12.90 -17.79
CA GLY A 50 -1.75 -12.82 -18.30
C GLY A 50 -2.54 -11.56 -17.85
N VAL A 51 -1.92 -10.63 -17.12
CA VAL A 51 -2.53 -9.37 -16.71
C VAL A 51 -2.20 -8.29 -17.74
N PRO A 52 -3.19 -7.81 -18.54
CA PRO A 52 -2.92 -6.77 -19.52
C PRO A 52 -2.63 -5.44 -18.84
N ARG A 53 -1.57 -4.75 -19.27
CA ARG A 53 -1.30 -3.37 -18.86
C ARG A 53 -2.34 -2.44 -19.49
N ALA A 54 -3.09 -1.74 -18.66
CA ALA A 54 -4.07 -0.77 -19.13
C ALA A 54 -3.51 0.65 -18.94
N ALA A 55 -3.29 1.34 -20.05
CA ALA A 55 -2.82 2.72 -20.06
C ALA A 55 -4.03 3.66 -20.01
N TYR A 56 -4.15 4.43 -18.92
CA TYR A 56 -5.23 5.41 -18.75
C TYR A 56 -4.70 6.84 -18.76
N LYS A 57 -5.43 7.74 -19.44
CA LYS A 57 -5.33 9.16 -19.15
C LYS A 57 -6.14 9.49 -17.90
N PRO A 58 -5.83 10.58 -17.14
CA PRO A 58 -6.58 10.93 -15.94
C PRO A 58 -8.09 11.05 -16.13
N LYS A 59 -8.53 11.65 -17.22
CA LYS A 59 -9.97 11.78 -17.56
C LYS A 59 -10.62 10.43 -17.87
N GLU A 60 -9.90 9.52 -18.51
CA GLU A 60 -10.42 8.19 -18.85
C GLU A 60 -10.61 7.35 -17.58
N LEU A 61 -9.65 7.40 -16.64
CA LEU A 61 -9.80 6.76 -15.35
C LEU A 61 -10.96 7.37 -14.55
N LEU A 62 -11.09 8.70 -14.55
CA LEU A 62 -12.19 9.37 -13.88
C LEU A 62 -13.56 8.87 -14.36
N GLU A 63 -13.76 8.66 -15.66
CA GLU A 63 -15.04 8.15 -16.19
C GLU A 63 -15.34 6.71 -15.73
N VAL A 64 -14.30 5.91 -15.44
CA VAL A 64 -14.48 4.59 -14.82
C VAL A 64 -14.91 4.75 -13.36
N LEU A 65 -14.25 5.63 -12.61
CA LEU A 65 -14.51 5.85 -11.18
C LEU A 65 -15.90 6.47 -10.92
N LYS A 66 -16.36 7.37 -11.78
CA LYS A 66 -17.69 7.99 -11.71
C LYS A 66 -18.85 6.99 -11.73
N LYS A 67 -18.65 5.81 -12.28
CA LYS A 67 -19.70 4.77 -12.31
C LYS A 67 -20.12 4.32 -10.90
N ASP A 68 -19.26 4.53 -9.90
CA ASP A 68 -19.49 4.14 -8.52
C ASP A 68 -19.75 5.34 -7.60
N GLU A 69 -19.83 6.56 -8.14
CA GLU A 69 -19.96 7.80 -7.36
C GLU A 69 -21.08 7.76 -6.32
N ILE A 70 -22.24 7.22 -6.69
CA ILE A 70 -23.38 7.17 -5.77
C ILE A 70 -23.04 6.36 -4.51
N TYR A 71 -22.28 5.27 -4.64
CA TYR A 71 -21.87 4.46 -3.51
C TYR A 71 -20.86 5.19 -2.63
N TYR A 72 -19.90 5.92 -3.22
CA TYR A 72 -18.95 6.73 -2.47
C TYR A 72 -19.66 7.79 -1.64
N LEU A 73 -20.58 8.54 -2.25
CA LEU A 73 -21.31 9.61 -1.59
C LEU A 73 -22.24 9.12 -0.49
N MET A 74 -22.86 7.95 -0.67
CA MET A 74 -23.80 7.40 0.31
C MET A 74 -23.12 6.72 1.51
N THR A 75 -21.90 6.24 1.34
CA THR A 75 -21.20 5.46 2.37
C THR A 75 -20.00 6.18 2.99
N GLY A 76 -19.64 7.37 2.50
CA GLY A 76 -18.40 8.04 2.89
C GLY A 76 -17.14 7.34 2.37
N GLY A 77 -17.27 6.63 1.27
CA GLY A 77 -16.17 5.93 0.61
C GLY A 77 -15.50 6.75 -0.49
N GLY A 78 -14.79 6.06 -1.40
CA GLY A 78 -14.09 6.74 -2.49
C GLY A 78 -13.10 5.87 -3.24
N VAL A 79 -11.90 6.39 -3.49
CA VAL A 79 -10.89 5.72 -4.31
C VAL A 79 -9.65 5.39 -3.47
N VAL A 80 -9.14 4.19 -3.67
CA VAL A 80 -7.89 3.71 -3.09
C VAL A 80 -6.87 3.51 -4.21
N PHE A 81 -5.74 4.16 -4.12
CA PHE A 81 -4.59 3.97 -5.00
C PHE A 81 -3.63 2.98 -4.34
N GLY A 82 -3.37 1.84 -4.97
CA GLY A 82 -2.58 0.75 -4.39
C GLY A 82 -2.06 -0.23 -5.44
N GLY A 83 -1.96 -1.52 -5.09
CA GLY A 83 -1.50 -2.58 -5.99
C GLY A 83 -0.01 -2.88 -5.85
N GLY A 84 0.85 -2.42 -6.77
CA GLY A 84 2.29 -2.33 -6.58
C GLY A 84 2.64 -1.18 -5.63
N GLU A 85 3.41 -0.19 -6.10
CA GLU A 85 3.68 1.03 -5.31
C GLU A 85 3.11 2.24 -6.05
N PRO A 86 1.93 2.73 -5.65
CA PRO A 86 1.23 3.81 -6.35
C PRO A 86 2.01 5.13 -6.35
N LEU A 87 2.83 5.39 -5.33
CA LEU A 87 3.61 6.61 -5.23
C LEU A 87 4.64 6.77 -6.36
N LEU A 88 5.03 5.69 -7.04
CA LEU A 88 5.86 5.78 -8.25
C LEU A 88 5.16 6.54 -9.38
N GLN A 89 3.82 6.59 -9.36
CA GLN A 89 2.99 7.31 -10.32
C GLN A 89 2.28 8.52 -9.70
N SER A 90 2.88 9.13 -8.68
CA SER A 90 2.29 10.23 -7.89
C SER A 90 1.82 11.42 -8.74
N ALA A 91 2.54 11.76 -9.80
CA ALA A 91 2.13 12.85 -10.68
C ALA A 91 0.84 12.53 -11.46
N PHE A 92 0.65 11.27 -11.88
CA PHE A 92 -0.61 10.83 -12.49
C PHE A 92 -1.75 10.84 -11.47
N ILE A 93 -1.50 10.32 -10.27
CA ILE A 93 -2.49 10.31 -9.17
C ILE A 93 -2.91 11.74 -8.82
N HIS A 94 -1.95 12.68 -8.74
CA HIS A 94 -2.24 14.10 -8.53
C HIS A 94 -3.22 14.64 -9.57
N GLU A 95 -2.94 14.43 -10.87
CA GLU A 95 -3.86 14.88 -11.94
C GLU A 95 -5.26 14.26 -11.81
N VAL A 96 -5.35 12.98 -11.44
CA VAL A 96 -6.65 12.32 -11.21
C VAL A 96 -7.37 12.95 -10.02
N CYS A 97 -6.69 13.17 -8.91
CA CYS A 97 -7.25 13.79 -7.70
C CYS A 97 -7.83 15.18 -7.96
N GLN A 98 -7.15 15.99 -8.80
CA GLN A 98 -7.64 17.33 -9.20
C GLN A 98 -8.95 17.28 -10.01
N LEU A 99 -9.26 16.16 -10.62
CA LEU A 99 -10.49 15.96 -11.41
C LEU A 99 -11.62 15.30 -10.62
N MET A 100 -11.32 14.68 -9.48
CA MET A 100 -12.28 13.95 -8.67
C MET A 100 -13.25 14.88 -7.94
N ASN A 101 -14.44 14.37 -7.66
CA ASN A 101 -15.38 15.04 -6.77
C ASN A 101 -14.73 15.19 -5.36
N PRO A 102 -14.68 16.42 -4.79
CA PRO A 102 -14.03 16.67 -3.49
C PRO A 102 -14.67 15.91 -2.33
N ARG A 103 -15.88 15.38 -2.49
CA ARG A 103 -16.57 14.55 -1.49
C ARG A 103 -16.16 13.08 -1.51
N TRP A 104 -15.39 12.63 -2.50
CA TRP A 104 -14.86 11.28 -2.52
C TRP A 104 -13.62 11.21 -1.64
N VAL A 105 -13.55 10.23 -0.78
CA VAL A 105 -12.35 9.99 0.04
C VAL A 105 -11.25 9.40 -0.84
N LYS A 106 -10.09 10.05 -0.84
CA LYS A 106 -8.90 9.63 -1.59
C LYS A 106 -7.91 8.98 -0.64
N ARG A 107 -7.62 7.71 -0.87
CA ARG A 107 -6.71 6.90 -0.06
C ARG A 107 -5.53 6.42 -0.88
N VAL A 108 -4.39 6.25 -0.22
CA VAL A 108 -3.23 5.59 -0.79
C VAL A 108 -2.77 4.45 0.11
N GLU A 109 -2.58 3.26 -0.46
CA GLU A 109 -1.93 2.12 0.19
C GLU A 109 -0.48 2.04 -0.31
N THR A 110 0.49 2.23 0.57
CA THR A 110 1.91 2.36 0.21
C THR A 110 2.84 1.70 1.22
N SER A 111 3.97 1.18 0.73
CA SER A 111 5.09 0.76 1.56
C SER A 111 5.96 1.93 2.03
N LEU A 112 5.78 3.10 1.46
CA LEU A 112 6.61 4.30 1.66
C LEU A 112 8.10 4.14 1.26
N ASN A 113 8.51 3.02 0.65
CA ASN A 113 9.90 2.78 0.22
C ASN A 113 10.21 3.42 -1.14
N VAL A 114 9.96 4.71 -1.23
CA VAL A 114 10.15 5.53 -2.44
C VAL A 114 10.94 6.80 -2.13
N PRO A 115 11.55 7.47 -3.12
CA PRO A 115 12.09 8.82 -2.92
C PRO A 115 11.00 9.80 -2.48
N TRP A 116 11.33 10.74 -1.58
CA TRP A 116 10.38 11.75 -1.05
C TRP A 116 9.65 12.53 -2.16
N ARG A 117 10.30 12.83 -3.28
CA ARG A 117 9.69 13.48 -4.46
C ARG A 117 8.46 12.73 -5.01
N CYS A 118 8.30 11.45 -4.67
CA CYS A 118 7.13 10.66 -5.02
C CYS A 118 5.99 10.77 -3.98
N VAL A 119 6.31 11.18 -2.75
CA VAL A 119 5.35 11.38 -1.65
C VAL A 119 4.78 12.80 -1.67
N GLU A 120 5.67 13.77 -1.77
CA GLU A 120 5.37 15.20 -1.61
C GLU A 120 4.22 15.72 -2.47
N PRO A 121 4.07 15.35 -3.77
CA PRO A 121 2.98 15.83 -4.60
C PRO A 121 1.59 15.47 -4.08
N LEU A 122 1.45 14.40 -3.31
CA LEU A 122 0.18 13.86 -2.86
C LEU A 122 -0.23 14.27 -1.44
N LEU A 123 0.63 14.98 -0.71
CA LEU A 123 0.37 15.35 0.69
C LEU A 123 -0.91 16.16 0.89
N LYS A 124 -1.31 16.95 -0.12
CA LYS A 124 -2.53 17.78 -0.10
C LYS A 124 -3.74 17.09 -0.74
N ASP A 125 -3.52 16.06 -1.54
CA ASP A 125 -4.58 15.42 -2.31
C ASP A 125 -5.18 14.21 -1.60
N ILE A 126 -4.36 13.47 -0.85
CA ILE A 126 -4.76 12.24 -0.19
C ILE A 126 -5.39 12.55 1.17
N ASP A 127 -6.58 12.04 1.40
CA ASP A 127 -7.32 12.22 2.65
C ASP A 127 -6.85 11.23 3.74
N GLU A 128 -6.56 9.98 3.38
CA GLU A 128 -6.10 8.94 4.29
C GLU A 128 -4.91 8.16 3.71
N TRP A 129 -3.85 8.01 4.51
CA TRP A 129 -2.63 7.30 4.17
C TRP A 129 -2.60 5.95 4.87
N ILE A 130 -2.68 4.86 4.12
CA ILE A 130 -2.56 3.50 4.63
C ILE A 130 -1.13 3.03 4.35
N ILE A 131 -0.32 2.95 5.40
CA ILE A 131 1.12 2.70 5.27
C ILE A 131 1.43 1.31 5.82
N ASP A 132 1.89 0.42 4.95
CA ASP A 132 2.30 -0.93 5.30
C ASP A 132 3.78 -0.98 5.70
N ILE A 133 4.08 -0.96 6.98
CA ILE A 133 5.43 -1.15 7.50
C ILE A 133 5.66 -2.65 7.66
N LYS A 134 6.48 -3.25 6.79
CA LYS A 134 6.68 -4.71 6.76
C LYS A 134 7.41 -5.22 8.00
N ASP A 135 8.43 -4.51 8.47
CA ASP A 135 9.04 -4.64 9.79
C ASP A 135 9.90 -3.40 10.08
N MET A 136 10.06 -3.04 11.36
CA MET A 136 10.97 -1.96 11.75
C MET A 136 12.41 -2.43 11.84
N ASP A 137 12.66 -3.72 12.10
CA ASP A 137 14.00 -4.30 12.05
C ASP A 137 14.49 -4.35 10.61
N GLY A 138 15.62 -3.69 10.33
CA GLY A 138 16.18 -3.57 8.98
C GLY A 138 16.63 -4.89 8.36
N PHE A 139 17.02 -5.87 9.18
CA PHE A 139 17.41 -7.19 8.71
C PHE A 139 16.16 -7.98 8.27
N ILE A 140 15.14 -8.06 9.13
CA ILE A 140 13.86 -8.72 8.82
C ILE A 140 13.22 -8.08 7.59
N TYR A 141 13.17 -6.76 7.56
CA TYR A 141 12.62 -6.01 6.43
C TYR A 141 13.31 -6.40 5.12
N LYS A 142 14.67 -6.42 5.12
CA LYS A 142 15.46 -6.74 3.93
C LYS A 142 15.28 -8.19 3.49
N GLU A 143 15.28 -9.14 4.41
CA GLU A 143 15.08 -10.57 4.11
C GLU A 143 13.70 -10.81 3.47
N TYR A 144 12.67 -10.10 3.93
CA TYR A 144 11.33 -10.23 3.40
C TYR A 144 11.10 -9.48 2.09
N THR A 145 11.64 -8.25 1.95
CA THR A 145 11.33 -7.34 0.84
C THR A 145 12.41 -7.24 -0.22
N GLY A 146 13.61 -7.78 0.04
CA GLY A 146 14.77 -7.67 -0.85
C GLY A 146 15.53 -6.34 -0.78
N VAL A 147 15.02 -5.33 -0.06
CA VAL A 147 15.61 -3.98 0.04
C VAL A 147 15.66 -3.49 1.49
N ASN A 148 16.48 -2.47 1.79
CA ASN A 148 16.53 -1.88 3.12
C ASN A 148 15.32 -0.97 3.42
N ASN A 149 15.07 -0.69 4.71
CA ASN A 149 13.98 0.17 5.19
C ASN A 149 14.38 1.64 5.42
N GLU A 150 15.58 2.06 5.04
CA GLU A 150 16.08 3.42 5.31
C GLU A 150 15.17 4.52 4.76
N LYS A 151 14.69 4.35 3.52
CA LYS A 151 13.76 5.31 2.91
C LYS A 151 12.43 5.36 3.64
N VAL A 152 11.92 4.20 4.08
CA VAL A 152 10.69 4.11 4.87
C VAL A 152 10.85 4.91 6.15
N MET A 153 11.95 4.69 6.89
CA MET A 153 12.24 5.40 8.12
C MET A 153 12.32 6.92 7.91
N GLN A 154 13.07 7.36 6.90
CA GLN A 154 13.18 8.80 6.57
C GLN A 154 11.83 9.41 6.21
N ASN A 155 11.02 8.70 5.41
CA ASN A 155 9.72 9.17 4.97
C ASN A 155 8.69 9.18 6.12
N LEU A 156 8.74 8.22 7.05
CA LEU A 156 7.88 8.20 8.24
C LEU A 156 8.09 9.43 9.12
N PHE A 157 9.34 9.84 9.35
CA PHE A 157 9.61 11.08 10.11
C PHE A 157 9.04 12.32 9.38
N ARG A 158 9.20 12.41 8.06
CA ARG A 158 8.69 13.54 7.29
C ARG A 158 7.16 13.56 7.22
N ILE A 159 6.53 12.39 7.05
CA ILE A 159 5.07 12.31 6.93
C ILE A 159 4.40 12.63 8.27
N LYS A 160 4.99 12.21 9.40
CA LYS A 160 4.54 12.58 10.74
C LYS A 160 4.45 14.09 10.93
N ASP A 161 5.41 14.85 10.39
CA ASP A 161 5.46 16.31 10.54
C ASP A 161 4.52 17.05 9.57
N THR A 162 4.00 16.35 8.56
CA THR A 162 3.22 16.95 7.46
C THR A 162 1.78 16.48 7.37
N VAL A 163 1.49 15.25 7.78
CA VAL A 163 0.15 14.64 7.72
C VAL A 163 -0.40 14.50 9.14
N PRO A 164 -1.62 14.99 9.43
CA PRO A 164 -2.28 14.79 10.71
C PRO A 164 -2.40 13.31 11.09
N ALA A 165 -2.23 13.00 12.37
CA ALA A 165 -2.20 11.63 12.87
C ALA A 165 -3.49 10.85 12.60
N ASP A 166 -4.64 11.51 12.60
CA ASP A 166 -5.96 10.93 12.30
C ASP A 166 -6.14 10.53 10.83
N ARG A 167 -5.21 10.95 9.95
CA ARG A 167 -5.15 10.57 8.53
C ARG A 167 -4.11 9.50 8.25
N LEU A 168 -3.37 9.04 9.27
CA LEU A 168 -2.34 8.01 9.18
C LEU A 168 -2.86 6.69 9.72
N HIS A 169 -3.01 5.71 8.85
CA HIS A 169 -3.37 4.33 9.20
C HIS A 169 -2.14 3.45 8.96
N ILE A 170 -1.45 3.11 10.04
CA ILE A 170 -0.24 2.30 9.97
C ILE A 170 -0.62 0.84 10.17
N ARG A 171 -0.16 -0.02 9.27
CA ARG A 171 -0.34 -1.46 9.37
C ARG A 171 1.02 -2.16 9.44
N THR A 172 1.13 -3.18 10.28
CA THR A 172 2.31 -4.04 10.34
C THR A 172 1.89 -5.50 10.35
N PRO A 173 2.41 -6.32 9.43
CA PRO A 173 2.02 -7.72 9.31
C PRO A 173 2.78 -8.63 10.27
N ASN A 174 2.10 -9.68 10.72
CA ASN A 174 2.73 -10.89 11.20
C ASN A 174 3.07 -11.75 9.97
N ILE A 175 4.36 -11.93 9.67
CA ILE A 175 4.83 -12.57 8.43
C ILE A 175 5.42 -13.93 8.76
N PRO A 176 4.70 -15.05 8.48
CA PRO A 176 5.18 -16.39 8.83
C PRO A 176 6.60 -16.67 8.31
N GLY A 177 7.49 -17.13 9.20
CA GLY A 177 8.87 -17.45 8.87
C GLY A 177 9.82 -16.26 8.72
N PHE A 178 9.35 -15.02 8.85
CA PHE A 178 10.20 -13.82 8.76
C PHE A 178 10.26 -13.03 10.07
N ASN A 179 9.13 -12.75 10.71
CA ASN A 179 9.11 -12.10 12.02
C ASN A 179 8.35 -12.94 13.04
N THR A 180 8.64 -12.68 14.32
CA THR A 180 7.97 -13.27 15.46
C THR A 180 6.95 -12.28 16.05
N LYS A 181 6.11 -12.76 16.97
CA LYS A 181 5.19 -11.88 17.72
C LYS A 181 5.93 -10.79 18.49
N GLU A 182 7.14 -11.10 18.99
CA GLU A 182 8.00 -10.15 19.69
C GLU A 182 8.56 -9.08 18.75
N ASP A 183 8.92 -9.43 17.52
CA ASP A 183 9.40 -8.48 16.52
C ASP A 183 8.26 -7.53 16.09
N VAL A 184 7.06 -8.08 15.86
CA VAL A 184 5.86 -7.29 15.59
C VAL A 184 5.54 -6.35 16.76
N ALA A 185 5.62 -6.84 18.01
CA ALA A 185 5.38 -6.00 19.18
C ALA A 185 6.40 -4.86 19.30
N LYS A 186 7.68 -5.09 18.97
CA LYS A 186 8.70 -4.02 18.89
C LYS A 186 8.35 -2.99 17.81
N SER A 187 7.91 -3.43 16.64
CA SER A 187 7.49 -2.56 15.54
C SER A 187 6.28 -1.72 15.96
N VAL A 188 5.25 -2.31 16.55
CA VAL A 188 4.06 -1.61 17.09
C VAL A 188 4.46 -0.57 18.14
N LYS A 189 5.31 -0.97 19.10
CA LYS A 189 5.79 -0.05 20.13
C LYS A 189 6.53 1.14 19.53
N TRP A 190 7.43 0.91 18.57
CA TRP A 190 8.17 1.98 17.90
C TRP A 190 7.22 2.93 17.18
N ILE A 191 6.24 2.40 16.43
CA ILE A 191 5.23 3.19 15.70
C ILE A 191 4.48 4.09 16.68
N LYS A 192 4.01 3.55 17.79
CA LYS A 192 3.30 4.31 18.82
C LYS A 192 4.17 5.39 19.45
N ASP A 193 5.40 5.03 19.87
CA ASP A 193 6.30 5.96 20.56
C ASP A 193 6.80 7.09 19.66
N VAL A 194 7.02 6.81 18.36
CA VAL A 194 7.63 7.76 17.42
C VAL A 194 6.58 8.50 16.60
N LEU A 195 5.58 7.82 16.08
CA LEU A 195 4.56 8.43 15.21
C LEU A 195 3.34 8.92 15.99
N GLY A 196 3.12 8.42 17.21
CA GLY A 196 1.98 8.78 18.04
C GLY A 196 0.65 8.19 17.57
N VAL A 197 0.70 7.14 16.71
CA VAL A 197 -0.47 6.43 16.18
C VAL A 197 -0.44 4.96 16.59
N GLU A 198 -1.61 4.35 16.71
CA GLU A 198 -1.70 2.90 16.90
C GLU A 198 -1.51 2.19 15.56
N ALA A 199 -0.76 1.06 15.58
CA ALA A 199 -0.62 0.23 14.41
C ALA A 199 -1.65 -0.89 14.39
N GLU A 200 -2.25 -1.13 13.26
CA GLU A 200 -3.05 -2.33 13.00
C GLU A 200 -2.12 -3.50 12.70
N VAL A 201 -2.25 -4.58 13.46
CA VAL A 201 -1.54 -5.84 13.23
C VAL A 201 -2.46 -6.79 12.48
N PHE A 202 -1.95 -7.41 11.41
CA PHE A 202 -2.69 -8.41 10.65
C PHE A 202 -1.80 -9.60 10.28
N ASP A 203 -2.42 -10.76 10.12
CA ASP A 203 -1.70 -11.97 9.70
C ASP A 203 -1.53 -12.02 8.19
N TYR A 204 -0.33 -12.31 7.75
CA TYR A 204 -0.02 -12.50 6.35
C TYR A 204 -0.26 -13.96 5.96
N TYR A 205 -1.03 -14.19 4.93
CA TYR A 205 -1.28 -15.52 4.40
C TYR A 205 -0.32 -15.82 3.25
N ALA A 206 0.53 -16.85 3.45
CA ALA A 206 1.34 -17.38 2.36
C ALA A 206 0.44 -18.15 1.38
N LEU A 207 0.30 -17.64 0.17
CA LEU A 207 -0.44 -18.34 -0.88
C LEU A 207 0.38 -19.52 -1.43
N PRO A 208 -0.24 -20.59 -1.96
CA PRO A 208 0.47 -21.78 -2.43
C PRO A 208 1.58 -21.54 -3.47
N HIS A 209 1.49 -20.42 -4.22
CA HIS A 209 2.46 -20.03 -5.25
C HIS A 209 3.53 -19.05 -4.76
N THR A 210 3.51 -18.68 -3.48
CA THR A 210 4.50 -17.76 -2.91
C THR A 210 5.76 -18.50 -2.48
N VAL A 211 6.87 -17.78 -2.33
CA VAL A 211 8.17 -18.34 -1.94
C VAL A 211 8.10 -18.87 -0.51
N LYS A 212 8.71 -20.03 -0.24
CA LYS A 212 8.78 -20.59 1.11
C LYS A 212 9.60 -19.69 2.03
N ALA A 213 9.23 -19.70 3.31
CA ALA A 213 10.00 -19.07 4.36
C ALA A 213 11.43 -19.62 4.42
N PRO A 214 12.42 -18.81 4.78
CA PRO A 214 13.81 -19.27 4.94
C PRO A 214 13.97 -20.23 6.12
N ASP A 215 14.79 -21.29 5.93
CA ASP A 215 14.98 -22.37 6.92
C ASP A 215 15.57 -21.92 8.26
N TRP A 216 16.19 -20.73 8.33
CA TRP A 216 16.83 -20.24 9.55
C TRP A 216 15.87 -19.79 10.67
N ARG A 217 14.56 -19.79 10.42
CA ARG A 217 13.52 -19.44 11.41
C ARG A 217 12.65 -20.64 11.84
N HIS A 218 13.11 -21.87 11.64
CA HIS A 218 12.37 -23.06 12.09
C HIS A 218 12.46 -23.34 13.60
N ASP A 219 12.82 -22.36 14.41
CA ASP A 219 12.84 -22.51 15.88
C ASP A 219 11.45 -22.28 16.48
N GLY A 220 10.59 -23.24 16.24
CA GLY A 220 9.43 -23.57 17.06
C GLY A 220 8.35 -22.50 17.24
N GLU A 221 7.13 -22.94 17.07
CA GLU A 221 5.86 -22.31 17.39
C GLU A 221 5.11 -21.62 16.25
N TYR A 222 4.82 -22.42 15.21
CA TYR A 222 3.56 -22.27 14.51
C TYR A 222 2.73 -23.53 14.76
N GLU A 223 1.99 -23.57 15.89
CA GLU A 223 0.87 -24.49 16.04
C GLU A 223 -0.22 -24.07 15.06
N GLU A 224 -0.76 -25.07 14.36
CA GLU A 224 -1.83 -24.99 13.36
C GLU A 224 -3.13 -24.35 13.88
#